data_e12859a5fc5a845ff1439ab1e7573d8c
#
_entry.id   e12859a5fc5a845ff1439ab1e7573d8c
#
_cell.length_a   1.000
_cell.length_b   1.000
_cell.length_c   1.000
_cell.angle_alpha   90.00
_cell.angle_beta   90.00
_cell.angle_gamma   90.00
#
_symmetry.space_group_name_H-M   'P 1'
#
loop_
_entity.id
_entity.type
_entity.pdbx_description
1 polymer ?
#
loop_
_entity_poly.entity_id
_entity_poly.type
_entity_poly.pdbx_seq_one_letter_code
_entity_poly.pdbx_strand_id
1 'polypeptide(L)' 'MREGNKMKKRIDKIREKVKVEGKVIVSELSQLYGVTEETIRRDLEKLEAEGFLTRTFGGAILNLTPQNDQLHF' A
#
# COMPACT_ATOMS: atom_id res chain seq x y z
N MET A 1 -20.90 6.63 -10.99
CA MET A 1 -20.55 6.41 -11.03
C MET A 1 -19.55 6.07 -11.33
N ARG A 2 -19.05 5.75 -11.38
CA ARG A 2 -18.13 5.48 -11.77
C ARG A 2 -17.16 6.43 -11.98
N GLU A 3 -17.30 7.55 -11.91
CA GLU A 3 -16.38 8.55 -11.95
C GLU A 3 -15.39 8.45 -10.88
N GLY A 4 -15.75 8.08 -9.70
CA GLY A 4 -14.86 7.87 -8.60
C GLY A 4 -13.72 6.96 -8.95
N ASN A 5 -14.03 5.94 -9.70
CA ASN A 5 -13.01 5.01 -10.09
C ASN A 5 -11.98 5.63 -11.00
N LYS A 6 -12.42 6.49 -11.87
CA LYS A 6 -11.49 7.11 -12.75
C LYS A 6 -10.53 8.01 -12.03
N MET A 7 -10.98 8.57 -10.92
CA MET A 7 -10.16 9.50 -10.17
C MET A 7 -9.30 8.84 -9.13
N LYS A 8 -9.35 7.54 -9.04
CA LYS A 8 -8.58 6.83 -8.02
C LYS A 8 -7.10 6.98 -8.31
N LYS A 9 -6.37 7.38 -7.30
CA LYS A 9 -4.94 7.59 -7.45
C LYS A 9 -4.19 6.29 -7.30
N ARG A 10 -2.94 6.29 -7.80
CA ARG A 10 -2.11 5.11 -7.70
C ARG A 10 -1.99 4.63 -6.25
N ILE A 11 -1.83 5.57 -5.31
CA ILE A 11 -1.66 5.19 -3.92
C ILE A 11 -2.88 4.46 -3.39
N ASP A 12 -4.07 4.84 -3.86
CA ASP A 12 -5.29 4.15 -3.44
C ASP A 12 -5.33 2.73 -4.01
N LYS A 13 -4.84 2.56 -5.21
CA LYS A 13 -4.78 1.24 -5.82
C LYS A 13 -3.80 0.34 -5.09
N ILE A 14 -2.67 0.91 -4.68
CA ILE A 14 -1.69 0.14 -3.92
C ILE A 14 -2.28 -0.25 -2.57
N ARG A 15 -3.00 0.66 -1.94
CA ARG A 15 -3.65 0.37 -0.67
C ARG A 15 -4.59 -0.81 -0.79
N GLU A 16 -5.40 -0.82 -1.85
CA GLU A 16 -6.32 -1.92 -2.08
C GLU A 16 -5.57 -3.22 -2.29
N LYS A 17 -4.50 -3.17 -3.08
CA LYS A 17 -3.74 -4.36 -3.37
C LYS A 17 -3.13 -4.96 -2.12
N VAL A 18 -2.57 -4.10 -1.27
CA VAL A 18 -1.99 -4.56 -0.01
C VAL A 18 -3.06 -5.18 0.86
N LYS A 19 -4.25 -4.58 0.88
CA LYS A 19 -5.35 -5.09 1.67
C LYS A 19 -5.76 -6.47 1.23
N VAL A 20 -5.83 -6.67 -0.08
CA VAL A 20 -6.28 -7.95 -0.62
C VAL A 20 -5.20 -9.01 -0.52
N GLU A 21 -3.97 -8.67 -0.83
CA GLU A 21 -2.91 -9.66 -0.92
C GLU A 21 -2.06 -9.78 0.34
N GLY A 22 -2.13 -8.80 1.20
CA GLY A 22 -1.38 -8.84 2.45
C GLY A 22 0.05 -8.35 2.33
N LYS A 23 0.59 -8.32 1.14
CA LYS A 23 1.92 -7.81 0.92
C LYS A 23 2.08 -7.41 -0.53
N VAL A 24 3.08 -6.60 -0.80
CA VAL A 24 3.36 -6.17 -2.16
C VAL A 24 4.87 -6.11 -2.35
N ILE A 25 5.30 -6.15 -3.60
CA ILE A 25 6.71 -6.09 -3.95
C ILE A 25 6.92 -4.88 -4.83
N VAL A 26 7.92 -4.08 -4.50
CA VAL A 26 8.18 -2.83 -5.19
C VAL A 26 8.37 -3.00 -6.68
N SER A 27 9.20 -3.98 -7.07
CA SER A 27 9.46 -4.17 -8.50
C SER A 27 8.19 -4.54 -9.25
N GLU A 28 7.33 -5.31 -8.63
CA GLU A 28 6.09 -5.70 -9.28
C GLU A 28 5.16 -4.52 -9.44
N LEU A 29 5.06 -3.69 -8.42
CA LEU A 29 4.21 -2.51 -8.50
C LEU A 29 4.73 -1.52 -9.52
N SER A 30 6.05 -1.39 -9.58
CA SER A 30 6.65 -0.49 -10.54
C SER A 30 6.28 -0.90 -11.97
N GLN A 31 6.32 -2.18 -12.25
CA GLN A 31 5.97 -2.67 -13.56
C GLN A 31 4.47 -2.57 -13.82
N LEU A 32 3.69 -2.88 -12.81
CA LEU A 32 2.24 -2.86 -12.95
C LEU A 32 1.72 -1.48 -13.27
N TYR A 33 2.27 -0.47 -12.63
CA TYR A 33 1.78 0.90 -12.81
C TYR A 33 2.64 1.73 -13.75
N GLY A 34 3.73 1.15 -14.28
CA GLY A 34 4.55 1.87 -15.22
C GLY A 34 5.30 3.04 -14.65
N VAL A 35 5.74 2.94 -13.41
CA VAL A 35 6.50 3.99 -12.76
C VAL A 35 7.78 3.41 -12.19
N THR A 36 8.68 4.27 -11.75
CA THR A 36 9.94 3.80 -11.19
C THR A 36 9.73 3.20 -9.81
N GLU A 37 10.68 2.38 -9.39
CA GLU A 37 10.61 1.80 -8.07
C GLU A 37 10.67 2.87 -6.99
N GLU A 38 11.44 3.92 -7.25
CA GLU A 38 11.52 5.00 -6.28
C GLU A 38 10.16 5.63 -6.05
N THR A 39 9.39 5.80 -7.12
CA THR A 39 8.05 6.35 -7.00
C THR A 39 7.17 5.44 -6.14
N ILE A 40 7.30 4.13 -6.34
CA ILE A 40 6.54 3.17 -5.53
C ILE A 40 6.97 3.26 -4.07
N ARG A 41 8.26 3.36 -3.81
CA ARG A 41 8.74 3.46 -2.44
C ARG A 41 8.17 4.68 -1.74
N ARG A 42 8.05 5.78 -2.46
CA ARG A 42 7.46 6.98 -1.88
C ARG A 42 6.00 6.79 -1.52
N ASP A 43 5.27 6.11 -2.39
CA ASP A 43 3.87 5.82 -2.09
C ASP A 43 3.76 4.92 -0.87
N LEU A 44 4.65 3.93 -0.78
CA LEU A 44 4.63 3.03 0.38
C LEU A 44 5.00 3.76 1.65
N GLU A 45 5.90 4.73 1.57
CA GLU A 45 6.24 5.54 2.74
C GLU A 45 5.03 6.28 3.28
N LYS A 46 4.22 6.81 2.38
CA LYS A 46 3.03 7.53 2.80
C LYS A 46 2.06 6.60 3.50
N LEU A 47 1.89 5.40 2.95
CA LEU A 47 0.98 4.43 3.57
C LEU A 47 1.53 3.94 4.90
N GLU A 48 2.85 3.82 5.01
CA GLU A 48 3.45 3.43 6.27
C GLU A 48 3.22 4.50 7.33
N ALA A 49 3.34 5.76 6.93
CA ALA A 49 3.12 6.87 7.85
C ALA A 49 1.68 6.87 8.37
N GLU A 50 0.75 6.35 7.58
CA GLU A 50 -0.64 6.25 8.00
C GLU A 50 -0.87 5.05 8.92
N GLY A 51 0.14 4.21 9.08
CA GLY A 51 -0.01 3.02 9.90
C GLY A 51 -0.66 1.86 9.18
N PHE A 52 -0.82 1.99 7.87
CA PHE A 52 -1.53 0.99 7.09
C PHE A 52 -0.68 -0.23 6.78
N LEU A 53 0.61 -0.03 6.57
CA LEU A 53 1.52 -1.10 6.23
C LEU A 53 2.89 -0.84 6.83
N THR A 54 3.76 -1.83 6.76
CA THR A 54 5.14 -1.71 7.19
C THR A 54 6.02 -2.06 6.02
N ARG A 55 6.97 -1.19 5.70
CA ARG A 55 7.86 -1.44 4.58
C ARG A 55 8.86 -2.52 4.96
N THR A 56 9.18 -3.37 3.99
CA THR A 56 10.16 -4.42 4.18
C THR A 56 11.20 -4.26 3.10
N PHE A 57 12.22 -5.09 3.16
CA PHE A 57 13.23 -5.08 2.12
C PHE A 57 12.55 -5.52 0.82
N GLY A 58 12.48 -4.63 -0.12
CA GLY A 58 11.90 -4.93 -1.42
C GLY A 58 10.39 -4.78 -1.55
N GLY A 59 9.70 -4.42 -0.48
CA GLY A 59 8.24 -4.28 -0.57
C GLY A 59 7.61 -3.78 0.69
N ALA A 60 6.42 -4.29 1.00
CA ALA A 60 5.69 -3.89 2.20
C ALA A 60 4.69 -4.96 2.56
N ILE A 61 4.32 -5.00 3.82
CA ILE A 61 3.31 -5.94 4.30
C ILE A 61 2.22 -5.15 5.03
N LEU A 62 1.02 -5.68 4.96
CA LEU A 62 -0.12 -5.08 5.61
C LEU A 62 0.03 -5.19 7.12
N ASN A 63 -0.29 -4.09 7.82
CA ASN A 63 -0.32 -4.15 9.28
C ASN A 63 -1.61 -4.82 9.70
N LEU A 64 -1.48 -6.00 10.25
CA LEU A 64 -2.67 -6.76 10.61
C LEU A 64 -3.30 -6.33 11.89
N THR A 65 -2.54 -5.68 12.74
CA THR A 65 -3.06 -5.30 13.99
C THR A 65 -3.30 -3.86 14.04
N PRO A 66 -4.46 -3.51 13.91
CA PRO A 66 -4.73 -2.13 14.04
C PRO A 66 -4.56 -1.83 15.43
N GLN A 67 -4.08 -1.15 15.67
CA GLN A 67 -3.98 -0.89 16.87
C GLN A 67 -4.99 -0.94 17.74
N ASN A 68 -5.47 -1.24 17.73
CA ASN A 68 -6.29 -1.44 18.38
C ASN A 68 -6.70 -2.36 18.84
N ASP A 69 -6.69 -2.87 18.97
CA ASP A 69 -7.07 -3.70 19.34
C ASP A 69 -6.74 -4.12 20.10
N GLN A 70 -6.12 -3.98 20.43
CA GLN A 70 -5.87 -4.23 21.08
C GLN A 70 -6.04 -4.31 21.85
N LEU A 71 -5.96 -4.18 22.09
CA LEU A 71 -6.14 -4.22 22.78
C LEU A 71 -6.69 -4.41 23.40
N HIS A 72 -6.95 -4.53 23.55
CA HIS A 72 -7.51 -4.59 24.20
C HIS A 72 -7.72 -5.14 24.74
N PHE A 73 -7.45 -5.43 24.96
CA PHE A 73 -7.61 -5.82 25.57
C PHE A 73 -7.54 -5.81 26.10
#